data_847e92f3bbf5aedc99c7f962dc44a300
#
_entry.id   847e92f3bbf5aedc99c7f962dc44a300
#
_cell.length_a   1.000
_cell.length_b   1.000
_cell.length_c   1.000
_cell.angle_alpha   90.00
_cell.angle_beta   90.00
_cell.angle_gamma   90.00
#
_symmetry.space_group_name_H-M   'P 1'
#
loop_
_entity.id
_entity.type
_entity.pdbx_description
1 polymer ?
#
loop_
_entity_poly.entity_id
_entity_poly.type
_entity_poly.pdbx_seq_one_letter_code
_entity_poly.pdbx_strand_id
1 'polypeptide(L)'
;MFRLLFLIALLQFHQPVFSTEDTVSQAVARYLTRIHKYMEDEDWINAKRELEVTARRYFKNEDSYERALINQLYGQFYALQRDYKNAIPWFEKAVAKGRLPFAADLQVSYSLAQCYFQTGRYKDVIETLENYRDKASKRGQNMAPIQLMLLGIAYYQDQDTLNAYLNIAEANATATKLNEEWLQYEFALAVKLEKYDDAVRVGQFLIFVNPEKKSYWKQLSGVYYGSESEELSLAGLELAYENEVLDKEKDYIDLARYFMYKELPIKAVDVLNNGISIEKVKKTRKNYEFLADAYFLSKEKVQGIDALIKAESIESDANLSYKIARFAFENEDWSKSINYFKQAKDQGYDKYPGRLELLLGISYFEISQYQQALVYLNESLEIDQSTSAAEGWINYINDILGTQNT
;
A
#
# COMPACT_ATOMS: atom_id res chain seq x y z
N MET A 1 -10.61 -12.10 -3.33
CA MET A 1 -11.83 -12.54 -4.03
C MET A 1 -12.85 -11.41 -3.89
N PHE A 2 -12.75 -10.39 -4.73
CA PHE A 2 -13.62 -9.22 -4.70
C PHE A 2 -15.00 -9.61 -5.26
N ARG A 3 -16.02 -9.55 -4.42
CA ARG A 3 -17.41 -9.61 -4.87
C ARG A 3 -17.71 -8.27 -5.53
N LEU A 4 -17.72 -8.24 -6.87
CA LEU A 4 -18.30 -7.19 -7.67
C LEU A 4 -19.80 -7.10 -7.33
N LEU A 5 -20.13 -6.25 -6.38
CA LEU A 5 -21.48 -5.71 -6.27
C LEU A 5 -21.59 -4.59 -7.32
N PHE A 6 -21.72 -4.97 -8.61
CA PHE A 6 -22.29 -4.06 -9.58
C PHE A 6 -23.73 -3.83 -9.12
N LEU A 7 -23.94 -2.73 -8.42
CA LEU A 7 -25.24 -2.08 -8.44
C LEU A 7 -25.54 -1.83 -9.93
N ILE A 8 -26.42 -2.66 -10.50
CA ILE A 8 -27.06 -2.39 -11.77
C ILE A 8 -27.60 -0.99 -11.61
N ALA A 9 -26.90 0.00 -12.21
CA ALA A 9 -27.52 1.29 -12.44
C ALA A 9 -28.81 0.94 -13.16
N LEU A 10 -29.92 1.06 -12.45
CA LEU A 10 -31.26 0.85 -12.97
C LEU A 10 -31.26 1.33 -14.41
N LEU A 11 -31.61 0.44 -15.33
CA LEU A 11 -31.89 0.78 -16.70
C LEU A 11 -32.76 2.03 -16.64
N GLN A 12 -32.13 3.22 -16.74
CA GLN A 12 -32.89 4.45 -16.77
C GLN A 12 -33.65 4.43 -18.10
N PHE A 13 -34.90 4.07 -18.01
CA PHE A 13 -35.84 4.17 -19.14
C PHE A 13 -35.97 5.63 -19.49
N HIS A 14 -35.08 6.12 -20.33
CA HIS A 14 -35.36 7.35 -21.05
C HIS A 14 -36.46 7.03 -22.06
N GLN A 15 -37.51 7.75 -22.00
CA GLN A 15 -38.56 7.67 -23.01
C GLN A 15 -37.89 7.74 -24.40
N PRO A 16 -38.32 6.92 -25.37
CA PRO A 16 -37.71 6.93 -26.69
C PRO A 16 -37.75 8.36 -27.25
N VAL A 17 -36.56 8.92 -27.49
CA VAL A 17 -36.43 10.19 -28.21
C VAL A 17 -36.74 9.85 -29.67
N PHE A 18 -37.97 10.10 -30.09
CA PHE A 18 -38.36 9.95 -31.46
C PHE A 18 -37.68 11.06 -32.28
N SER A 19 -36.77 10.68 -33.19
CA SER A 19 -36.28 11.59 -34.21
C SER A 19 -37.40 11.84 -35.24
N THR A 20 -37.38 12.98 -35.89
CA THR A 20 -38.41 13.41 -36.83
C THR A 20 -38.47 12.58 -38.13
N GLU A 21 -37.55 11.64 -38.36
CA GLU A 21 -37.47 10.83 -39.57
C GLU A 21 -38.08 9.43 -39.47
N ASP A 22 -38.19 8.86 -38.26
CA ASP A 22 -38.70 7.50 -38.03
C ASP A 22 -39.85 7.55 -36.99
N THR A 23 -41.03 7.91 -37.44
CA THR A 23 -42.23 7.96 -36.57
C THR A 23 -43.00 6.64 -36.66
N VAL A 24 -43.17 5.97 -35.51
CA VAL A 24 -44.15 4.89 -35.38
C VAL A 24 -45.58 5.47 -35.47
N SER A 25 -46.50 4.70 -36.03
CA SER A 25 -47.89 5.11 -36.06
C SER A 25 -48.44 5.37 -34.62
N GLN A 26 -49.40 6.28 -34.46
CA GLN A 26 -50.01 6.59 -33.16
C GLN A 26 -50.59 5.33 -32.48
N ALA A 27 -51.05 4.36 -33.24
CA ALA A 27 -51.56 3.09 -32.75
C ALA A 27 -50.41 2.28 -32.12
N VAL A 28 -49.26 2.16 -32.80
CA VAL A 28 -48.07 1.47 -32.31
C VAL A 28 -47.52 2.15 -31.06
N ALA A 29 -47.42 3.47 -31.04
CA ALA A 29 -46.96 4.22 -29.88
C ALA A 29 -47.77 3.90 -28.60
N ARG A 30 -49.10 3.75 -28.71
CA ARG A 30 -49.96 3.35 -27.57
C ARG A 30 -49.63 1.95 -27.05
N TYR A 31 -49.34 1.00 -27.94
CA TYR A 31 -48.93 -0.35 -27.51
C TYR A 31 -47.58 -0.34 -26.83
N LEU A 32 -46.59 0.39 -27.35
CA LEU A 32 -45.27 0.52 -26.74
C LEU A 32 -45.38 1.14 -25.33
N THR A 33 -46.11 2.21 -25.17
CA THR A 33 -46.34 2.83 -23.84
C THR A 33 -46.99 1.84 -22.86
N ARG A 34 -47.93 1.03 -23.31
CA ARG A 34 -48.59 0.03 -22.47
C ARG A 34 -47.64 -1.11 -22.08
N ILE A 35 -46.81 -1.55 -23.00
CA ILE A 35 -45.75 -2.57 -22.73
C ILE A 35 -44.79 -2.03 -21.68
N HIS A 36 -44.29 -0.80 -21.83
CA HIS A 36 -43.42 -0.19 -20.84
C HIS A 36 -44.09 -0.10 -19.47
N LYS A 37 -45.32 0.31 -19.41
CA LYS A 37 -46.05 0.40 -18.13
C LYS A 37 -46.16 -0.97 -17.46
N TYR A 38 -46.51 -2.04 -18.19
CA TYR A 38 -46.54 -3.39 -17.62
C TYR A 38 -45.16 -3.85 -17.14
N MET A 39 -44.08 -3.48 -17.82
CA MET A 39 -42.70 -3.78 -17.35
C MET A 39 -42.34 -2.99 -16.10
N GLU A 40 -42.74 -1.71 -16.01
CA GLU A 40 -42.53 -0.87 -14.81
C GLU A 40 -43.33 -1.37 -13.60
N ASP A 41 -44.58 -1.85 -13.85
CA ASP A 41 -45.46 -2.42 -12.82
C ASP A 41 -45.08 -3.92 -12.49
N GLU A 42 -44.00 -4.45 -13.09
CA GLU A 42 -43.57 -5.86 -12.99
C GLU A 42 -44.66 -6.87 -13.39
N ASP A 43 -45.66 -6.46 -14.17
CA ASP A 43 -46.69 -7.33 -14.73
C ASP A 43 -46.16 -8.07 -15.98
N TRP A 44 -45.29 -9.03 -15.74
CA TRP A 44 -44.55 -9.77 -16.77
C TRP A 44 -45.52 -10.57 -17.69
N ILE A 45 -46.63 -11.03 -17.17
CA ILE A 45 -47.64 -11.79 -17.93
C ILE A 45 -48.30 -10.90 -18.99
N ASN A 46 -48.79 -9.76 -18.58
CA ASN A 46 -49.43 -8.80 -19.49
C ASN A 46 -48.41 -8.14 -20.43
N ALA A 47 -47.19 -7.81 -19.93
CA ALA A 47 -46.10 -7.32 -20.76
C ALA A 47 -45.76 -8.28 -21.92
N LYS A 48 -45.57 -9.58 -21.63
CA LYS A 48 -45.29 -10.59 -22.64
C LYS A 48 -46.42 -10.74 -23.65
N ARG A 49 -47.64 -10.87 -23.16
CA ARG A 49 -48.82 -10.98 -24.03
C ARG A 49 -48.95 -9.79 -24.99
N GLU A 50 -48.76 -8.58 -24.50
CA GLU A 50 -48.84 -7.37 -25.28
C GLU A 50 -47.70 -7.24 -26.30
N LEU A 51 -46.47 -7.63 -25.91
CA LEU A 51 -45.32 -7.75 -26.82
C LEU A 51 -45.64 -8.69 -28.00
N GLU A 52 -46.12 -9.90 -27.71
CA GLU A 52 -46.44 -10.91 -28.72
C GLU A 52 -47.56 -10.49 -29.68
N VAL A 53 -48.63 -9.86 -29.14
CA VAL A 53 -49.73 -9.32 -29.94
C VAL A 53 -49.24 -8.19 -30.84
N THR A 54 -48.47 -7.25 -30.30
CA THR A 54 -47.93 -6.12 -31.03
C THR A 54 -46.96 -6.58 -32.14
N ALA A 55 -46.05 -7.51 -31.82
CA ALA A 55 -45.12 -8.07 -32.80
C ALA A 55 -45.83 -8.72 -33.97
N ARG A 56 -46.85 -9.56 -33.74
CA ARG A 56 -47.63 -10.23 -34.77
C ARG A 56 -48.46 -9.28 -35.64
N ARG A 57 -48.95 -8.22 -35.07
CA ARG A 57 -49.91 -7.32 -35.75
C ARG A 57 -49.20 -6.25 -36.57
N TYR A 58 -48.14 -5.68 -36.07
CA TYR A 58 -47.57 -4.44 -36.64
C TYR A 58 -46.16 -4.59 -37.21
N PHE A 59 -45.41 -5.61 -36.84
CA PHE A 59 -43.97 -5.69 -37.18
C PHE A 59 -43.64 -6.93 -38.06
N LYS A 60 -44.22 -6.96 -39.23
CA LYS A 60 -44.04 -8.10 -40.18
C LYS A 60 -42.78 -7.97 -41.02
N ASN A 61 -42.30 -6.76 -41.28
CA ASN A 61 -41.05 -6.57 -42.02
C ASN A 61 -39.86 -6.65 -41.07
N GLU A 62 -39.02 -7.68 -41.24
CA GLU A 62 -37.86 -7.94 -40.36
C GLU A 62 -36.73 -6.91 -40.53
N ASP A 63 -36.75 -6.15 -41.62
CA ASP A 63 -35.75 -5.12 -41.96
C ASP A 63 -36.31 -3.70 -41.77
N SER A 64 -37.13 -3.49 -40.73
CA SER A 64 -37.74 -2.21 -40.44
C SER A 64 -37.31 -1.66 -39.09
N TYR A 65 -37.44 -0.36 -38.90
CA TYR A 65 -37.25 0.32 -37.62
C TYR A 65 -38.15 -0.26 -36.52
N GLU A 66 -39.41 -0.50 -36.87
CA GLU A 66 -40.40 -1.04 -35.92
C GLU A 66 -40.00 -2.45 -35.46
N ARG A 67 -39.41 -3.25 -36.35
CA ARG A 67 -38.88 -4.56 -35.96
C ARG A 67 -37.69 -4.48 -35.05
N ALA A 68 -36.75 -3.55 -35.29
CA ALA A 68 -35.65 -3.28 -34.37
C ALA A 68 -36.12 -2.85 -32.99
N LEU A 69 -37.17 -1.98 -32.96
CA LEU A 69 -37.77 -1.48 -31.71
C LEU A 69 -38.44 -2.62 -30.89
N ILE A 70 -39.19 -3.52 -31.54
CA ILE A 70 -39.80 -4.65 -30.84
C ILE A 70 -38.74 -5.64 -30.33
N ASN A 71 -37.64 -5.87 -31.08
CA ASN A 71 -36.53 -6.67 -30.63
C ASN A 71 -35.83 -6.05 -29.40
N GLN A 72 -35.67 -4.72 -29.38
CA GLN A 72 -35.19 -4.00 -28.21
C GLN A 72 -36.09 -4.24 -26.98
N LEU A 73 -37.40 -4.16 -27.16
CA LEU A 73 -38.37 -4.37 -26.05
C LEU A 73 -38.36 -5.82 -25.54
N TYR A 74 -38.21 -6.81 -26.40
CA TYR A 74 -38.03 -8.19 -25.94
C TYR A 74 -36.73 -8.35 -25.17
N GLY A 75 -35.62 -7.75 -25.64
CA GLY A 75 -34.34 -7.73 -24.92
C GLY A 75 -34.51 -7.12 -23.53
N GLN A 76 -35.15 -5.95 -23.43
CA GLN A 76 -35.44 -5.29 -22.15
C GLN A 76 -36.34 -6.14 -21.25
N PHE A 77 -37.41 -6.75 -21.78
CA PHE A 77 -38.30 -7.64 -21.05
C PHE A 77 -37.55 -8.77 -20.34
N TYR A 78 -36.63 -9.44 -21.03
CA TYR A 78 -35.83 -10.50 -20.44
C TYR A 78 -34.74 -9.96 -19.50
N ALA A 79 -34.07 -8.87 -19.86
CA ALA A 79 -33.01 -8.29 -19.06
C ALA A 79 -33.51 -7.76 -17.70
N LEU A 80 -34.70 -7.16 -17.64
CA LEU A 80 -35.34 -6.72 -16.39
C LEU A 80 -35.64 -7.90 -15.44
N GLN A 81 -35.99 -9.05 -15.99
CA GLN A 81 -36.16 -10.28 -15.23
C GLN A 81 -34.83 -10.99 -14.91
N ARG A 82 -33.67 -10.36 -15.23
CA ARG A 82 -32.32 -10.93 -15.10
C ARG A 82 -32.06 -12.19 -15.91
N ASP A 83 -32.91 -12.45 -16.90
CA ASP A 83 -32.74 -13.54 -17.86
C ASP A 83 -31.87 -13.07 -19.05
N TYR A 84 -30.59 -12.79 -18.72
CA TYR A 84 -29.64 -12.21 -19.66
C TYR A 84 -29.37 -13.12 -20.87
N LYS A 85 -29.44 -14.45 -20.67
CA LYS A 85 -29.26 -15.41 -21.77
C LYS A 85 -30.33 -15.27 -22.86
N ASN A 86 -31.58 -15.06 -22.46
CA ASN A 86 -32.66 -14.85 -23.38
C ASN A 86 -32.76 -13.38 -23.87
N ALA A 87 -32.23 -12.42 -23.12
CA ALA A 87 -32.16 -11.02 -23.57
C ALA A 87 -31.18 -10.80 -24.74
N ILE A 88 -30.00 -11.44 -24.71
CA ILE A 88 -28.92 -11.28 -25.67
C ILE A 88 -29.39 -11.42 -27.11
N PRO A 89 -30.02 -12.52 -27.56
CA PRO A 89 -30.39 -12.70 -28.97
C PRO A 89 -31.40 -11.67 -29.46
N TRP A 90 -32.16 -11.07 -28.57
CA TRP A 90 -33.09 -9.99 -28.93
C TRP A 90 -32.37 -8.66 -29.12
N PHE A 91 -31.46 -8.32 -28.22
CA PHE A 91 -30.64 -7.12 -28.39
C PHE A 91 -29.72 -7.23 -29.62
N GLU A 92 -29.10 -8.39 -29.87
CA GLU A 92 -28.32 -8.65 -31.09
C GLU A 92 -29.16 -8.35 -32.35
N LYS A 93 -30.38 -8.88 -32.42
CA LYS A 93 -31.31 -8.61 -33.54
C LYS A 93 -31.73 -7.14 -33.64
N ALA A 94 -31.81 -6.43 -32.54
CA ALA A 94 -32.19 -5.01 -32.53
C ALA A 94 -31.13 -4.12 -33.18
N VAL A 95 -29.83 -4.42 -32.97
CA VAL A 95 -28.71 -3.61 -33.50
C VAL A 95 -28.19 -4.10 -34.85
N ALA A 96 -28.49 -5.37 -35.25
CA ALA A 96 -27.87 -6.04 -36.38
C ALA A 96 -28.04 -5.31 -37.71
N LYS A 97 -29.15 -4.61 -37.92
CA LYS A 97 -29.49 -3.98 -39.21
C LYS A 97 -29.28 -2.46 -39.22
N GLY A 98 -28.82 -1.87 -38.11
CA GLY A 98 -28.61 -0.41 -37.99
C GLY A 98 -29.89 0.40 -38.23
N ARG A 99 -31.06 -0.13 -37.88
CA ARG A 99 -32.35 0.52 -38.09
C ARG A 99 -32.79 1.42 -36.92
N LEU A 100 -32.13 1.25 -35.77
CA LEU A 100 -32.39 2.12 -34.62
C LEU A 100 -31.79 3.52 -34.85
N PRO A 101 -32.49 4.59 -34.39
CA PRO A 101 -31.87 5.90 -34.28
C PRO A 101 -30.59 5.85 -33.48
N PHE A 102 -29.62 6.69 -33.80
CA PHE A 102 -28.27 6.66 -33.25
C PHE A 102 -28.23 6.53 -31.72
N ALA A 103 -29.01 7.37 -31.01
CA ALA A 103 -29.02 7.32 -29.54
C ALA A 103 -29.60 6.00 -29.00
N ALA A 104 -30.63 5.45 -29.66
CA ALA A 104 -31.21 4.17 -29.30
C ALA A 104 -30.26 3.00 -29.62
N ASP A 105 -29.57 3.04 -30.75
CA ASP A 105 -28.56 2.04 -31.11
C ASP A 105 -27.43 1.98 -30.09
N LEU A 106 -26.92 3.13 -29.62
CA LEU A 106 -25.92 3.20 -28.57
C LEU A 106 -26.45 2.65 -27.23
N GLN A 107 -27.67 3.03 -26.87
CA GLN A 107 -28.29 2.55 -25.63
C GLN A 107 -28.48 1.02 -25.63
N VAL A 108 -28.97 0.47 -26.74
CA VAL A 108 -29.18 -0.98 -26.89
C VAL A 108 -27.82 -1.71 -26.91
N SER A 109 -26.81 -1.17 -27.59
CA SER A 109 -25.47 -1.72 -27.59
C SER A 109 -24.89 -1.78 -26.17
N TYR A 110 -25.09 -0.74 -25.36
CA TYR A 110 -24.66 -0.76 -23.94
C TYR A 110 -25.42 -1.80 -23.12
N SER A 111 -26.74 -1.91 -23.29
CA SER A 111 -27.56 -2.94 -22.60
C SER A 111 -27.13 -4.37 -23.02
N LEU A 112 -26.80 -4.56 -24.31
CA LEU A 112 -26.27 -5.84 -24.80
C LEU A 112 -24.92 -6.16 -24.14
N ALA A 113 -24.01 -5.20 -24.07
CA ALA A 113 -22.72 -5.35 -23.40
C ALA A 113 -22.88 -5.73 -21.91
N GLN A 114 -23.85 -5.12 -21.21
CA GLN A 114 -24.17 -5.50 -19.84
C GLN A 114 -24.67 -6.96 -19.73
N CYS A 115 -25.52 -7.40 -20.67
CA CYS A 115 -26.00 -8.80 -20.70
C CYS A 115 -24.86 -9.78 -20.99
N TYR A 116 -23.96 -9.46 -21.92
CA TYR A 116 -22.75 -10.24 -22.17
C TYR A 116 -21.86 -10.31 -20.92
N PHE A 117 -21.67 -9.21 -20.23
CA PHE A 117 -20.88 -9.18 -19.00
C PHE A 117 -21.47 -10.10 -17.92
N GLN A 118 -22.78 -10.04 -17.70
CA GLN A 118 -23.48 -10.88 -16.73
C GLN A 118 -23.42 -12.37 -17.05
N THR A 119 -23.22 -12.71 -18.33
CA THR A 119 -23.09 -14.09 -18.80
C THR A 119 -21.64 -14.55 -18.98
N GLY A 120 -20.64 -13.70 -18.61
CA GLY A 120 -19.22 -14.01 -18.69
C GLY A 120 -18.64 -13.97 -20.12
N ARG A 121 -19.37 -13.41 -21.07
CA ARG A 121 -18.95 -13.27 -22.48
C ARG A 121 -18.10 -12.01 -22.67
N TYR A 122 -16.94 -11.93 -22.02
CA TYR A 122 -16.14 -10.70 -21.95
C TYR A 122 -15.62 -10.21 -23.29
N LYS A 123 -15.28 -11.11 -24.21
CA LYS A 123 -14.86 -10.74 -25.58
C LYS A 123 -15.99 -10.03 -26.33
N ASP A 124 -17.22 -10.50 -26.18
CA ASP A 124 -18.38 -9.86 -26.81
C ASP A 124 -18.68 -8.48 -26.16
N VAL A 125 -18.40 -8.32 -24.86
CA VAL A 125 -18.45 -7.00 -24.20
C VAL A 125 -17.47 -6.03 -24.85
N ILE A 126 -16.21 -6.47 -25.01
CA ILE A 126 -15.13 -5.66 -25.58
C ILE A 126 -15.51 -5.24 -27.00
N GLU A 127 -15.86 -6.20 -27.85
CA GLU A 127 -16.24 -5.92 -29.25
C GLU A 127 -17.43 -4.93 -29.31
N THR A 128 -18.46 -5.17 -28.50
CA THR A 128 -19.66 -4.32 -28.49
C THR A 128 -19.35 -2.89 -28.03
N LEU A 129 -18.54 -2.72 -26.98
CA LEU A 129 -18.21 -1.42 -26.43
C LEU A 129 -17.16 -0.67 -27.25
N GLU A 130 -16.22 -1.36 -27.90
CA GLU A 130 -15.32 -0.71 -28.86
C GLU A 130 -16.07 -0.22 -30.10
N ASN A 131 -17.02 -0.99 -30.62
CA ASN A 131 -17.93 -0.53 -31.67
C ASN A 131 -18.79 0.65 -31.23
N TYR A 132 -19.25 0.65 -29.97
CA TYR A 132 -19.95 1.79 -29.37
C TYR A 132 -19.05 3.02 -29.38
N ARG A 133 -17.80 2.91 -28.89
CA ARG A 133 -16.81 3.99 -28.85
C ARG A 133 -16.58 4.59 -30.23
N ASP A 134 -16.37 3.75 -31.24
CA ASP A 134 -16.15 4.19 -32.62
C ASP A 134 -17.37 4.95 -33.19
N LYS A 135 -18.57 4.42 -32.97
CA LYS A 135 -19.82 5.09 -33.40
C LYS A 135 -19.99 6.44 -32.70
N ALA A 136 -19.78 6.50 -31.40
CA ALA A 136 -19.93 7.72 -30.58
C ALA A 136 -18.92 8.79 -31.00
N SER A 137 -17.65 8.41 -31.15
CA SER A 137 -16.57 9.33 -31.51
C SER A 137 -16.76 9.98 -32.86
N LYS A 138 -17.30 9.26 -33.88
CA LYS A 138 -17.64 9.79 -35.19
C LYS A 138 -18.67 10.93 -35.13
N ARG A 139 -19.40 11.06 -34.03
CA ARG A 139 -20.35 12.16 -33.77
C ARG A 139 -19.88 13.10 -32.67
N GLY A 140 -18.61 13.06 -32.31
CA GLY A 140 -18.03 13.93 -31.27
C GLY A 140 -18.56 13.65 -29.86
N GLN A 141 -19.04 12.42 -29.60
CA GLN A 141 -19.49 11.98 -28.29
C GLN A 141 -18.47 11.07 -27.65
N ASN A 142 -18.25 11.20 -26.34
CA ASN A 142 -17.38 10.33 -25.56
C ASN A 142 -18.21 9.28 -24.82
N MET A 143 -17.58 8.19 -24.46
CA MET A 143 -18.17 7.21 -23.55
C MET A 143 -18.32 7.81 -22.16
N ALA A 144 -19.41 7.49 -21.48
CA ALA A 144 -19.58 7.84 -20.07
C ALA A 144 -18.61 7.04 -19.18
N PRO A 145 -18.16 7.59 -18.03
CA PRO A 145 -17.21 6.90 -17.13
C PRO A 145 -17.63 5.48 -16.75
N ILE A 146 -18.92 5.25 -16.54
CA ILE A 146 -19.45 3.91 -16.20
C ILE A 146 -19.32 2.91 -17.36
N GLN A 147 -19.39 3.36 -18.59
CA GLN A 147 -19.21 2.53 -19.78
C GLN A 147 -17.73 2.17 -19.98
N LEU A 148 -16.84 3.14 -19.77
CA LEU A 148 -15.39 2.93 -19.75
C LEU A 148 -14.98 1.94 -18.65
N MET A 149 -15.58 2.06 -17.47
CA MET A 149 -15.34 1.14 -16.37
C MET A 149 -15.76 -0.29 -16.73
N LEU A 150 -16.94 -0.47 -17.34
CA LEU A 150 -17.41 -1.78 -17.79
C LEU A 150 -16.46 -2.39 -18.82
N LEU A 151 -15.99 -1.59 -19.78
CA LEU A 151 -15.04 -2.01 -20.79
C LEU A 151 -13.68 -2.38 -20.16
N GLY A 152 -13.18 -1.56 -19.26
CA GLY A 152 -11.94 -1.82 -18.53
C GLY A 152 -11.98 -3.12 -17.72
N ILE A 153 -13.10 -3.38 -17.03
CA ILE A 153 -13.27 -4.64 -16.29
C ILE A 153 -13.39 -5.82 -17.25
N ALA A 154 -14.04 -5.68 -18.41
CA ALA A 154 -14.11 -6.74 -19.41
C ALA A 154 -12.71 -7.10 -19.94
N TYR A 155 -11.87 -6.12 -20.24
CA TYR A 155 -10.46 -6.33 -20.58
C TYR A 155 -9.68 -7.02 -19.45
N TYR A 156 -9.92 -6.62 -18.20
CA TYR A 156 -9.29 -7.28 -17.04
C TYR A 156 -9.67 -8.76 -16.94
N GLN A 157 -10.93 -9.10 -17.17
CA GLN A 157 -11.42 -10.48 -17.17
C GLN A 157 -10.88 -11.29 -18.36
N ASP A 158 -10.64 -10.65 -19.51
CA ASP A 158 -9.99 -11.26 -20.70
C ASP A 158 -8.45 -11.27 -20.61
N GLN A 159 -7.88 -10.88 -19.44
CA GLN A 159 -6.45 -10.86 -19.12
C GLN A 159 -5.62 -9.80 -19.89
N ASP A 160 -6.25 -8.86 -20.56
CA ASP A 160 -5.60 -7.71 -21.17
C ASP A 160 -5.43 -6.58 -20.13
N THR A 161 -4.36 -6.70 -19.38
CA THR A 161 -4.07 -5.79 -18.25
C THR A 161 -3.86 -4.34 -18.71
N LEU A 162 -3.24 -4.14 -19.88
CA LEU A 162 -2.94 -2.78 -20.37
C LEU A 162 -4.21 -2.04 -20.79
N ASN A 163 -5.06 -2.65 -21.61
CA ASN A 163 -6.31 -2.02 -22.01
C ASN A 163 -7.29 -1.90 -20.84
N ALA A 164 -7.27 -2.82 -19.88
CA ALA A 164 -8.00 -2.67 -18.64
C ALA A 164 -7.59 -1.39 -17.89
N TYR A 165 -6.27 -1.19 -17.69
CA TYR A 165 -5.73 0.00 -17.04
C TYR A 165 -6.13 1.29 -17.78
N LEU A 166 -5.92 1.35 -19.09
CA LEU A 166 -6.20 2.55 -19.89
C LEU A 166 -7.67 2.98 -19.78
N ASN A 167 -8.60 2.03 -19.89
CA ASN A 167 -10.03 2.33 -19.81
C ASN A 167 -10.48 2.73 -18.39
N ILE A 168 -9.94 2.09 -17.36
CA ILE A 168 -10.27 2.42 -15.96
C ILE A 168 -9.67 3.77 -15.56
N ALA A 169 -8.45 4.07 -16.00
CA ALA A 169 -7.82 5.38 -15.77
C ALA A 169 -8.61 6.50 -16.46
N GLU A 170 -9.06 6.29 -17.71
CA GLU A 170 -9.94 7.23 -18.43
C GLU A 170 -11.29 7.40 -17.71
N ALA A 171 -11.86 6.32 -17.19
CA ALA A 171 -13.11 6.38 -16.41
C ALA A 171 -12.94 7.23 -15.14
N ASN A 172 -11.87 7.05 -14.38
CA ASN A 172 -11.58 7.86 -13.19
C ASN A 172 -11.30 9.32 -13.56
N ALA A 173 -10.54 9.57 -14.63
CA ALA A 173 -10.18 10.92 -15.07
C ALA A 173 -11.39 11.74 -15.53
N THR A 174 -12.41 11.08 -16.08
CA THR A 174 -13.64 11.74 -16.62
C THR A 174 -14.82 11.71 -15.67
N ALA A 175 -14.71 10.99 -14.55
CA ALA A 175 -15.76 10.94 -13.53
C ALA A 175 -15.89 12.28 -12.79
N THR A 176 -17.13 12.70 -12.54
CA THR A 176 -17.42 13.95 -11.80
C THR A 176 -17.12 13.84 -10.30
N LYS A 177 -17.02 12.63 -9.77
CA LYS A 177 -16.71 12.34 -8.38
C LYS A 177 -15.75 11.16 -8.31
N LEU A 178 -14.79 11.23 -7.38
CA LEU A 178 -13.91 10.10 -7.09
C LEU A 178 -14.72 8.91 -6.56
N ASN A 179 -14.43 7.73 -7.12
CA ASN A 179 -15.02 6.48 -6.68
C ASN A 179 -13.93 5.59 -6.11
N GLU A 180 -14.03 5.26 -4.82
CA GLU A 180 -13.01 4.49 -4.09
C GLU A 180 -12.75 3.13 -4.76
N GLU A 181 -13.78 2.42 -5.19
CA GLU A 181 -13.64 1.09 -5.82
C GLU A 181 -12.91 1.20 -7.17
N TRP A 182 -13.26 2.20 -8.00
CA TRP A 182 -12.62 2.42 -9.30
C TRP A 182 -11.14 2.81 -9.15
N LEU A 183 -10.84 3.66 -8.16
CA LEU A 183 -9.45 4.01 -7.82
C LEU A 183 -8.65 2.78 -7.36
N GLN A 184 -9.27 1.85 -6.60
CA GLN A 184 -8.59 0.61 -6.21
C GLN A 184 -8.24 -0.27 -7.41
N TYR A 185 -9.12 -0.35 -8.43
CA TYR A 185 -8.80 -1.06 -9.67
C TYR A 185 -7.65 -0.39 -10.42
N GLU A 186 -7.71 0.93 -10.62
CA GLU A 186 -6.64 1.68 -11.28
C GLU A 186 -5.30 1.49 -10.55
N PHE A 187 -5.28 1.64 -9.23
CA PHE A 187 -4.09 1.45 -8.40
C PHE A 187 -3.49 0.05 -8.58
N ALA A 188 -4.32 -0.99 -8.46
CA ALA A 188 -3.85 -2.37 -8.58
C ALA A 188 -3.28 -2.68 -9.97
N LEU A 189 -3.90 -2.15 -11.03
CA LEU A 189 -3.43 -2.30 -12.40
C LEU A 189 -2.16 -1.49 -12.67
N ALA A 190 -2.06 -0.26 -12.15
CA ALA A 190 -0.86 0.56 -12.26
C ALA A 190 0.34 -0.12 -11.60
N VAL A 191 0.17 -0.66 -10.40
CA VAL A 191 1.22 -1.44 -9.70
C VAL A 191 1.60 -2.68 -10.51
N LYS A 192 0.62 -3.42 -11.04
CA LYS A 192 0.87 -4.62 -11.84
C LYS A 192 1.62 -4.33 -13.14
N LEU A 193 1.44 -3.14 -13.71
CA LEU A 193 2.11 -2.67 -14.93
C LEU A 193 3.39 -1.88 -14.63
N GLU A 194 3.83 -1.82 -13.37
CA GLU A 194 5.01 -1.08 -12.92
C GLU A 194 4.96 0.42 -13.26
N LYS A 195 3.74 0.98 -13.38
CA LYS A 195 3.49 2.40 -13.59
C LYS A 195 3.49 3.13 -12.24
N TYR A 196 4.66 3.24 -11.64
CA TYR A 196 4.81 3.71 -10.25
C TYR A 196 4.31 5.14 -10.05
N ASP A 197 4.54 6.05 -10.99
CA ASP A 197 4.04 7.44 -10.90
C ASP A 197 2.51 7.49 -10.86
N ASP A 198 1.86 6.70 -11.70
CA ASP A 198 0.39 6.59 -11.71
C ASP A 198 -0.10 5.93 -10.42
N ALA A 199 0.56 4.89 -9.94
CA ALA A 199 0.22 4.23 -8.69
C ALA A 199 0.33 5.18 -7.49
N VAL A 200 1.37 6.02 -7.45
CA VAL A 200 1.53 7.07 -6.42
C VAL A 200 0.38 8.06 -6.48
N ARG A 201 0.09 8.61 -7.65
CA ARG A 201 -1.02 9.57 -7.86
C ARG A 201 -2.36 8.98 -7.40
N VAL A 202 -2.68 7.77 -7.81
CA VAL A 202 -3.95 7.10 -7.46
C VAL A 202 -3.98 6.72 -5.98
N GLY A 203 -2.85 6.29 -5.41
CA GLY A 203 -2.71 6.02 -3.98
C GLY A 203 -3.01 7.24 -3.12
N GLN A 204 -2.55 8.42 -3.54
CA GLN A 204 -2.87 9.69 -2.89
C GLN A 204 -4.38 10.00 -2.95
N PHE A 205 -5.05 9.74 -4.09
CA PHE A 205 -6.50 9.89 -4.18
C PHE A 205 -7.25 8.90 -3.28
N LEU A 206 -6.80 7.67 -3.14
CA LEU A 206 -7.38 6.69 -2.21
C LEU A 206 -7.30 7.15 -0.75
N ILE A 207 -6.16 7.71 -0.35
CA ILE A 207 -5.97 8.30 0.98
C ILE A 207 -6.88 9.53 1.15
N PHE A 208 -6.98 10.39 0.14
CA PHE A 208 -7.85 11.57 0.18
C PHE A 208 -9.33 11.19 0.38
N VAL A 209 -9.79 10.13 -0.30
CA VAL A 209 -11.18 9.65 -0.20
C VAL A 209 -11.45 8.98 1.16
N ASN A 210 -10.47 8.25 1.70
CA ASN A 210 -10.64 7.50 2.95
C ASN A 210 -9.34 7.49 3.75
N PRO A 211 -9.00 8.60 4.45
CA PRO A 211 -7.73 8.76 5.17
C PRO A 211 -7.56 7.80 6.35
N GLU A 212 -8.66 7.34 6.95
CA GLU A 212 -8.63 6.42 8.10
C GLU A 212 -8.28 4.97 7.71
N LYS A 213 -8.28 4.68 6.41
CA LYS A 213 -8.04 3.32 5.94
C LYS A 213 -6.55 3.01 5.85
N LYS A 214 -5.99 2.51 6.95
CA LYS A 214 -4.54 2.18 7.09
C LYS A 214 -3.97 1.36 5.93
N SER A 215 -4.79 0.53 5.27
CA SER A 215 -4.34 -0.25 4.11
C SER A 215 -3.89 0.60 2.92
N TYR A 216 -4.44 1.80 2.73
CA TYR A 216 -4.03 2.71 1.64
C TYR A 216 -2.66 3.32 1.89
N TRP A 217 -2.40 3.73 3.15
CA TRP A 217 -1.07 4.18 3.57
C TRP A 217 -0.02 3.09 3.35
N LYS A 218 -0.34 1.85 3.74
CA LYS A 218 0.53 0.71 3.52
C LYS A 218 0.79 0.42 2.03
N GLN A 219 -0.24 0.50 1.19
CA GLN A 219 -0.11 0.29 -0.25
C GLN A 219 0.75 1.37 -0.89
N LEU A 220 0.53 2.65 -0.57
CA LEU A 220 1.33 3.76 -1.08
C LEU A 220 2.78 3.66 -0.61
N SER A 221 3.01 3.37 0.66
CA SER A 221 4.33 3.11 1.21
C SER A 221 5.04 1.97 0.47
N GLY A 222 4.30 0.88 0.17
CA GLY A 222 4.84 -0.25 -0.61
C GLY A 222 5.25 0.13 -2.03
N VAL A 223 4.52 1.03 -2.68
CA VAL A 223 4.90 1.55 -4.01
C VAL A 223 6.19 2.36 -3.93
N TYR A 224 6.31 3.25 -2.95
CA TYR A 224 7.53 4.02 -2.72
C TYR A 224 8.72 3.12 -2.38
N TYR A 225 8.54 2.15 -1.48
CA TYR A 225 9.60 1.22 -1.09
C TYR A 225 10.06 0.30 -2.24
N GLY A 226 9.14 -0.06 -3.14
CA GLY A 226 9.43 -0.88 -4.32
C GLY A 226 10.01 -0.08 -5.50
N SER A 227 10.09 1.26 -5.40
CA SER A 227 10.73 2.09 -6.42
C SER A 227 12.26 1.86 -6.40
N GLU A 228 12.92 2.06 -7.54
CA GLU A 228 14.38 1.99 -7.63
C GLU A 228 15.09 3.18 -6.94
N SER A 229 14.33 4.18 -6.50
CA SER A 229 14.84 5.36 -5.80
C SER A 229 14.95 5.07 -4.29
N GLU A 230 16.19 5.14 -3.78
CA GLU A 230 16.47 5.01 -2.35
C GLU A 230 15.73 6.09 -1.52
N GLU A 231 15.63 7.31 -2.03
CA GLU A 231 14.94 8.41 -1.37
C GLU A 231 13.43 8.16 -1.25
N LEU A 232 12.81 7.66 -2.31
CA LEU A 232 11.39 7.31 -2.29
C LEU A 232 11.12 6.09 -1.37
N SER A 233 12.05 5.12 -1.34
CA SER A 233 11.95 3.98 -0.43
C SER A 233 11.98 4.41 1.04
N LEU A 234 12.86 5.35 1.40
CA LEU A 234 12.88 5.94 2.74
C LEU A 234 11.59 6.69 3.04
N ALA A 235 11.14 7.56 2.13
CA ALA A 235 9.88 8.29 2.28
C ALA A 235 8.69 7.34 2.46
N GLY A 236 8.69 6.22 1.76
CA GLY A 236 7.67 5.19 1.91
C GLY A 236 7.64 4.54 3.29
N LEU A 237 8.82 4.20 3.83
CA LEU A 237 8.93 3.64 5.19
C LEU A 237 8.59 4.68 6.26
N GLU A 238 9.03 5.92 6.10
CA GLU A 238 8.72 7.02 7.03
C GLU A 238 7.20 7.29 7.04
N LEU A 239 6.58 7.37 5.87
CA LEU A 239 5.14 7.52 5.71
C LEU A 239 4.36 6.38 6.40
N ALA A 240 4.84 5.13 6.23
CA ALA A 240 4.23 3.97 6.86
C ALA A 240 4.39 3.99 8.40
N TYR A 241 5.51 4.49 8.89
CA TYR A 241 5.77 4.65 10.32
C TYR A 241 4.86 5.71 10.95
N GLU A 242 4.81 6.90 10.36
CA GLU A 242 4.00 8.03 10.83
C GLU A 242 2.48 7.69 10.88
N ASN A 243 2.03 6.81 9.99
CA ASN A 243 0.64 6.37 9.95
C ASN A 243 0.41 5.01 10.67
N GLU A 244 1.37 4.55 11.46
CA GLU A 244 1.29 3.33 12.28
C GLU A 244 0.91 2.07 11.47
N VAL A 245 1.37 1.98 10.22
CA VAL A 245 1.08 0.83 9.34
C VAL A 245 2.24 -0.14 9.18
N LEU A 246 3.41 0.15 9.79
CA LEU A 246 4.50 -0.82 9.86
C LEU A 246 4.12 -1.99 10.77
N ASP A 247 4.31 -3.22 10.29
CA ASP A 247 3.95 -4.43 11.04
C ASP A 247 5.06 -5.49 11.10
N LYS A 248 6.18 -5.30 10.39
CA LYS A 248 7.31 -6.23 10.39
C LYS A 248 8.53 -5.62 11.08
N GLU A 249 9.22 -6.44 11.88
CA GLU A 249 10.50 -6.07 12.51
C GLU A 249 11.49 -5.47 11.51
N LYS A 250 11.60 -6.11 10.32
CA LYS A 250 12.52 -5.69 9.26
C LYS A 250 12.27 -4.23 8.84
N ASP A 251 11.01 -3.81 8.73
CA ASP A 251 10.65 -2.47 8.26
C ASP A 251 11.12 -1.40 9.27
N TYR A 252 10.96 -1.64 10.59
CA TYR A 252 11.49 -0.77 11.64
C TYR A 252 13.01 -0.70 11.63
N ILE A 253 13.67 -1.85 11.48
CA ILE A 253 15.13 -1.92 11.42
C ILE A 253 15.69 -1.23 10.18
N ASP A 254 15.05 -1.41 9.01
CA ASP A 254 15.48 -0.77 7.78
C ASP A 254 15.28 0.75 7.86
N LEU A 255 14.15 1.23 8.39
CA LEU A 255 13.91 2.66 8.59
C LEU A 255 14.95 3.27 9.55
N ALA A 256 15.24 2.61 10.68
CA ALA A 256 16.25 3.07 11.62
C ALA A 256 17.64 3.13 10.97
N ARG A 257 18.01 2.14 10.15
CA ARG A 257 19.28 2.15 9.39
C ARG A 257 19.34 3.30 8.41
N TYR A 258 18.24 3.60 7.70
CA TYR A 258 18.16 4.74 6.80
C TYR A 258 18.40 6.05 7.55
N PHE A 259 17.77 6.23 8.72
CA PHE A 259 18.01 7.40 9.54
C PHE A 259 19.46 7.51 10.03
N MET A 260 20.09 6.38 10.39
CA MET A 260 21.52 6.35 10.72
C MET A 260 22.40 6.75 9.52
N TYR A 261 22.10 6.23 8.34
CA TYR A 261 22.81 6.57 7.11
C TYR A 261 22.67 8.05 6.71
N LYS A 262 21.49 8.63 6.93
CA LYS A 262 21.23 10.07 6.71
C LYS A 262 21.69 10.97 7.85
N GLU A 263 22.48 10.45 8.78
CA GLU A 263 23.00 11.19 9.94
C GLU A 263 21.88 11.77 10.85
N LEU A 264 20.77 11.06 10.96
CA LEU A 264 19.60 11.39 11.80
C LEU A 264 19.42 10.37 12.94
N PRO A 265 20.43 10.18 13.82
CA PRO A 265 20.41 9.11 14.82
C PRO A 265 19.27 9.25 15.85
N ILE A 266 18.82 10.47 16.15
CA ILE A 266 17.68 10.69 17.04
C ILE A 266 16.40 10.04 16.50
N LYS A 267 16.11 10.19 15.18
CA LYS A 267 14.98 9.51 14.55
C LYS A 267 15.12 7.98 14.58
N ALA A 268 16.34 7.46 14.44
CA ALA A 268 16.60 6.02 14.57
C ALA A 268 16.32 5.52 15.98
N VAL A 269 16.71 6.28 17.01
CA VAL A 269 16.39 6.00 18.42
C VAL A 269 14.89 5.93 18.64
N ASP A 270 14.13 6.91 18.13
CA ASP A 270 12.67 6.97 18.26
C ASP A 270 11.99 5.75 17.63
N VAL A 271 12.38 5.41 16.40
CA VAL A 271 11.82 4.25 15.67
C VAL A 271 12.12 2.94 16.40
N LEU A 272 13.36 2.74 16.88
CA LEU A 272 13.75 1.51 17.58
C LEU A 272 13.06 1.40 18.94
N ASN A 273 13.02 2.47 19.73
CA ASN A 273 12.34 2.47 21.02
C ASN A 273 10.84 2.21 20.87
N ASN A 274 10.19 2.89 19.92
CA ASN A 274 8.79 2.65 19.63
C ASN A 274 8.56 1.19 19.22
N GLY A 275 9.32 0.70 18.24
CA GLY A 275 9.21 -0.68 17.77
C GLY A 275 9.41 -1.72 18.87
N ILE A 276 10.35 -1.49 19.80
CA ILE A 276 10.57 -2.36 20.98
C ILE A 276 9.40 -2.26 21.96
N SER A 277 8.88 -1.06 22.20
CA SER A 277 7.80 -0.81 23.19
C SER A 277 6.48 -1.47 22.78
N ILE A 278 6.16 -1.46 21.48
CA ILE A 278 4.95 -2.08 20.91
C ILE A 278 5.19 -3.53 20.46
N GLU A 279 6.32 -4.13 20.84
CA GLU A 279 6.70 -5.53 20.55
C GLU A 279 6.81 -5.88 19.04
N LYS A 280 6.97 -4.88 18.17
CA LYS A 280 7.24 -5.09 16.74
C LYS A 280 8.72 -5.39 16.47
N VAL A 281 9.62 -4.84 17.27
CA VAL A 281 11.06 -5.14 17.27
C VAL A 281 11.38 -6.03 18.45
N LYS A 282 11.99 -7.16 18.19
CA LYS A 282 12.34 -8.16 19.22
C LYS A 282 13.41 -7.62 20.16
N LYS A 283 13.30 -7.95 21.44
CA LYS A 283 14.28 -7.66 22.47
C LYS A 283 15.46 -8.64 22.35
N THR A 284 16.33 -8.43 21.35
CA THR A 284 17.54 -9.24 21.13
C THR A 284 18.79 -8.43 21.45
N ARG A 285 19.91 -9.12 21.75
CA ARG A 285 21.21 -8.48 21.90
C ARG A 285 21.53 -7.54 20.74
N LYS A 286 21.39 -8.03 19.52
CA LYS A 286 21.68 -7.28 18.29
C LYS A 286 20.87 -5.98 18.17
N ASN A 287 19.58 -6.03 18.50
CA ASN A 287 18.70 -4.86 18.39
C ASN A 287 19.01 -3.83 19.48
N TYR A 288 19.36 -4.28 20.69
CA TYR A 288 19.80 -3.37 21.74
C TYR A 288 21.19 -2.78 21.49
N GLU A 289 22.14 -3.54 20.91
CA GLU A 289 23.42 -2.99 20.46
C GLU A 289 23.21 -1.92 19.37
N PHE A 290 22.30 -2.16 18.42
CA PHE A 290 21.98 -1.17 17.40
C PHE A 290 21.33 0.09 17.99
N LEU A 291 20.42 -0.06 18.95
CA LEU A 291 19.84 1.06 19.67
C LEU A 291 20.91 1.85 20.44
N ALA A 292 21.85 1.15 21.08
CA ALA A 292 22.97 1.79 21.77
C ALA A 292 23.84 2.62 20.81
N ASP A 293 24.17 2.06 19.65
CA ASP A 293 24.95 2.78 18.63
C ASP A 293 24.22 4.06 18.15
N ALA A 294 22.89 4.00 17.98
CA ALA A 294 22.08 5.17 17.68
C ALA A 294 22.11 6.22 18.80
N TYR A 295 22.02 5.80 20.06
CA TYR A 295 22.15 6.70 21.20
C TYR A 295 23.52 7.36 21.30
N PHE A 296 24.63 6.60 21.06
CA PHE A 296 25.97 7.18 21.11
C PHE A 296 26.18 8.22 19.99
N LEU A 297 25.67 7.98 18.80
CA LEU A 297 25.73 8.94 17.70
C LEU A 297 24.86 10.18 17.95
N SER A 298 23.76 10.05 18.69
CA SER A 298 22.95 11.20 19.15
C SER A 298 23.52 11.87 20.40
N LYS A 299 24.71 11.45 20.89
CA LYS A 299 25.39 11.94 22.09
C LYS A 299 24.66 11.66 23.41
N GLU A 300 23.70 10.77 23.39
CA GLU A 300 22.94 10.33 24.57
C GLU A 300 23.65 9.12 25.23
N LYS A 301 24.82 9.40 25.83
CA LYS A 301 25.74 8.36 26.34
C LYS A 301 25.11 7.46 27.40
N VAL A 302 24.35 8.02 28.34
CA VAL A 302 23.74 7.27 29.46
C VAL A 302 22.75 6.24 28.92
N GLN A 303 21.86 6.65 28.02
CA GLN A 303 20.87 5.78 27.40
C GLN A 303 21.54 4.72 26.51
N GLY A 304 22.66 5.07 25.86
CA GLY A 304 23.47 4.14 25.09
C GLY A 304 24.08 3.02 25.96
N ILE A 305 24.62 3.40 27.12
CA ILE A 305 25.14 2.43 28.12
C ILE A 305 24.01 1.53 28.63
N ASP A 306 22.86 2.10 28.97
CA ASP A 306 21.70 1.33 29.44
C ASP A 306 21.19 0.33 28.37
N ALA A 307 21.24 0.70 27.10
CA ALA A 307 20.89 -0.19 26.01
C ALA A 307 21.91 -1.34 25.86
N LEU A 308 23.23 -1.07 26.02
CA LEU A 308 24.23 -2.12 26.02
C LEU A 308 24.06 -3.07 27.23
N ILE A 309 23.70 -2.56 28.41
CA ILE A 309 23.40 -3.39 29.59
C ILE A 309 22.20 -4.31 29.34
N LYS A 310 21.18 -3.83 28.64
CA LYS A 310 20.06 -4.68 28.22
C LYS A 310 20.51 -5.75 27.21
N ALA A 311 21.39 -5.41 26.27
CA ALA A 311 21.99 -6.39 25.36
C ALA A 311 22.77 -7.47 26.11
N GLU A 312 23.59 -7.08 27.05
CA GLU A 312 24.43 -7.92 27.90
C GLU A 312 23.58 -8.87 28.76
N SER A 313 22.46 -8.40 29.32
CA SER A 313 21.55 -9.25 30.11
C SER A 313 20.89 -10.38 29.31
N ILE A 314 20.86 -10.28 27.99
CA ILE A 314 20.33 -11.33 27.10
C ILE A 314 21.43 -12.34 26.76
N GLU A 315 22.61 -11.85 26.41
CA GLU A 315 23.76 -12.66 26.03
C GLU A 315 25.01 -11.88 26.33
N SER A 316 25.75 -12.31 27.36
CA SER A 316 26.97 -11.68 27.87
C SER A 316 28.20 -12.30 27.22
N ASP A 317 29.18 -11.44 26.90
CA ASP A 317 30.54 -11.87 26.55
C ASP A 317 31.57 -10.80 26.93
N ALA A 318 32.83 -11.20 26.95
CA ALA A 318 33.96 -10.34 27.34
C ALA A 318 34.06 -9.04 26.50
N ASN A 319 33.75 -9.10 25.20
CA ASN A 319 33.81 -7.92 24.33
C ASN A 319 32.69 -6.92 24.64
N LEU A 320 31.47 -7.39 24.91
CA LEU A 320 30.35 -6.55 25.25
C LEU A 320 30.55 -5.89 26.62
N SER A 321 31.01 -6.70 27.62
CA SER A 321 31.35 -6.18 28.96
C SER A 321 32.44 -5.09 28.88
N TYR A 322 33.50 -5.33 28.09
CA TYR A 322 34.55 -4.34 27.83
C TYR A 322 33.98 -3.09 27.13
N LYS A 323 33.07 -3.23 26.14
CA LYS A 323 32.41 -2.11 25.44
C LYS A 323 31.64 -1.26 26.44
N ILE A 324 30.85 -1.87 27.33
CA ILE A 324 30.09 -1.17 28.39
C ILE A 324 31.04 -0.43 29.33
N ALA A 325 32.10 -1.13 29.81
CA ALA A 325 33.09 -0.55 30.71
C ALA A 325 33.75 0.70 30.10
N ARG A 326 34.16 0.60 28.83
CA ARG A 326 34.80 1.71 28.11
C ARG A 326 33.88 2.93 27.97
N PHE A 327 32.62 2.73 27.60
CA PHE A 327 31.68 3.84 27.49
C PHE A 327 31.32 4.42 28.86
N ALA A 328 31.23 3.60 29.91
CA ALA A 328 31.07 4.06 31.29
C ALA A 328 32.29 4.88 31.72
N PHE A 329 33.51 4.45 31.39
CA PHE A 329 34.74 5.20 31.62
C PHE A 329 34.72 6.57 30.92
N GLU A 330 34.38 6.61 29.64
CA GLU A 330 34.27 7.85 28.84
C GLU A 330 33.15 8.78 29.33
N ASN A 331 32.23 8.27 30.13
CA ASN A 331 31.14 9.02 30.77
C ASN A 331 31.42 9.28 32.26
N GLU A 332 32.63 8.98 32.76
CA GLU A 332 33.06 9.18 34.14
C GLU A 332 32.20 8.42 35.18
N ASP A 333 31.46 7.38 34.75
CA ASP A 333 30.77 6.45 35.64
C ASP A 333 31.76 5.37 36.12
N TRP A 334 32.64 5.79 37.01
CA TRP A 334 33.73 4.98 37.46
C TRP A 334 33.31 3.64 38.10
N SER A 335 32.25 3.68 38.87
CA SER A 335 31.69 2.50 39.53
C SER A 335 31.23 1.45 38.53
N LYS A 336 30.50 1.89 37.48
CA LYS A 336 30.05 1.01 36.41
C LYS A 336 31.21 0.52 35.54
N SER A 337 32.15 1.41 35.22
CA SER A 337 33.37 1.12 34.54
C SER A 337 34.14 0.00 35.20
N ILE A 338 34.42 0.11 36.53
CA ILE A 338 35.12 -0.92 37.33
C ILE A 338 34.37 -2.25 37.28
N ASN A 339 33.09 -2.27 37.48
CA ASN A 339 32.30 -3.50 37.52
C ASN A 339 32.38 -4.24 36.19
N TYR A 340 32.21 -3.55 35.07
CA TYR A 340 32.20 -4.18 33.76
C TYR A 340 33.61 -4.49 33.23
N PHE A 341 34.65 -3.72 33.58
CA PHE A 341 36.03 -4.14 33.28
C PHE A 341 36.43 -5.43 34.03
N LYS A 342 36.02 -5.56 35.29
CA LYS A 342 36.24 -6.81 36.04
C LYS A 342 35.50 -7.96 35.40
N GLN A 343 34.23 -7.76 35.05
CA GLN A 343 33.45 -8.77 34.38
C GLN A 343 34.09 -9.19 33.04
N ALA A 344 34.56 -8.24 32.22
CA ALA A 344 35.27 -8.52 30.97
C ALA A 344 36.55 -9.33 31.21
N LYS A 345 37.29 -8.99 32.26
CA LYS A 345 38.51 -9.72 32.66
C LYS A 345 38.18 -11.16 33.07
N ASP A 346 37.18 -11.35 33.91
CA ASP A 346 36.74 -12.67 34.39
C ASP A 346 36.22 -13.55 33.23
N GLN A 347 35.65 -12.93 32.18
CA GLN A 347 35.23 -13.58 30.95
C GLN A 347 36.36 -13.84 29.93
N GLY A 348 37.60 -13.46 30.27
CA GLY A 348 38.77 -13.71 29.44
C GLY A 348 38.95 -12.75 28.28
N TYR A 349 38.67 -11.44 28.45
CA TYR A 349 38.92 -10.44 27.42
C TYR A 349 40.40 -10.32 27.09
N ASP A 350 40.76 -10.51 25.81
CA ASP A 350 42.17 -10.56 25.34
C ASP A 350 42.42 -9.68 24.11
N LYS A 351 41.41 -8.96 23.61
CA LYS A 351 41.50 -8.22 22.33
C LYS A 351 42.53 -7.07 22.36
N TYR A 352 42.67 -6.41 23.50
CA TYR A 352 43.65 -5.33 23.71
C TYR A 352 44.43 -5.60 25.01
N PRO A 353 45.47 -6.40 24.96
CA PRO A 353 46.26 -6.77 26.13
C PRO A 353 46.78 -5.55 26.90
N GLY A 354 46.63 -5.55 28.22
CA GLY A 354 47.08 -4.50 29.12
C GLY A 354 46.19 -3.24 29.16
N ARG A 355 45.42 -2.98 28.12
CA ARG A 355 44.54 -1.79 28.08
C ARG A 355 43.34 -1.88 29.04
N LEU A 356 42.80 -3.10 29.24
CA LEU A 356 41.74 -3.32 30.22
C LEU A 356 42.25 -2.99 31.63
N GLU A 357 43.40 -3.55 32.00
CA GLU A 357 44.04 -3.35 33.31
C GLU A 357 44.38 -1.88 33.55
N LEU A 358 44.91 -1.19 32.54
CA LEU A 358 45.20 0.23 32.58
C LEU A 358 43.93 1.08 32.87
N LEU A 359 42.87 0.87 32.12
CA LEU A 359 41.62 1.64 32.29
C LEU A 359 40.94 1.29 33.62
N LEU A 360 41.00 0.04 34.06
CA LEU A 360 40.49 -0.39 35.36
C LEU A 360 41.27 0.25 36.50
N GLY A 361 42.63 0.32 36.39
CA GLY A 361 43.46 1.03 37.34
C GLY A 361 43.17 2.51 37.42
N ILE A 362 43.00 3.19 36.31
CA ILE A 362 42.58 4.60 36.22
C ILE A 362 41.21 4.78 36.88
N SER A 363 40.23 3.89 36.60
CA SER A 363 38.90 3.98 37.20
C SER A 363 38.93 3.87 38.70
N TYR A 364 39.81 3.02 39.27
CA TYR A 364 40.01 2.96 40.73
C TYR A 364 40.70 4.20 41.29
N PHE A 365 41.64 4.78 40.55
CA PHE A 365 42.25 6.06 40.92
C PHE A 365 41.24 7.18 41.06
N GLU A 366 40.32 7.31 40.10
CA GLU A 366 39.32 8.37 40.09
C GLU A 366 38.33 8.32 41.26
N ILE A 367 38.12 7.12 41.85
CA ILE A 367 37.36 6.96 43.09
C ILE A 367 38.24 6.93 44.35
N SER A 368 39.51 7.38 44.22
CA SER A 368 40.47 7.48 45.33
C SER A 368 40.85 6.13 45.96
N GLN A 369 40.64 5.02 45.28
CA GLN A 369 41.07 3.68 45.74
C GLN A 369 42.46 3.36 45.22
N TYR A 370 43.45 4.10 45.70
CA TYR A 370 44.82 4.10 45.20
C TYR A 370 45.50 2.73 45.27
N GLN A 371 45.26 1.93 46.34
CA GLN A 371 45.85 0.60 46.45
C GLN A 371 45.35 -0.35 45.39
N GLN A 372 44.04 -0.34 45.08
CA GLN A 372 43.46 -1.13 43.98
C GLN A 372 43.95 -0.65 42.62
N ALA A 373 44.06 0.68 42.45
CA ALA A 373 44.60 1.28 41.26
C ALA A 373 46.01 0.75 40.96
N LEU A 374 46.92 0.74 41.98
CA LEU A 374 48.28 0.22 41.85
C LEU A 374 48.29 -1.27 41.46
N VAL A 375 47.40 -2.10 41.99
CA VAL A 375 47.33 -3.52 41.63
C VAL A 375 47.12 -3.68 40.12
N TYR A 376 46.09 -3.06 39.58
CA TYR A 376 45.74 -3.21 38.14
C TYR A 376 46.73 -2.49 37.22
N LEU A 377 47.31 -1.37 37.62
CA LEU A 377 48.35 -0.69 36.88
C LEU A 377 49.64 -1.53 36.80
N ASN A 378 50.01 -2.21 37.88
CA ASN A 378 51.16 -3.14 37.83
C ASN A 378 50.88 -4.33 36.95
N GLU A 379 49.65 -4.91 36.95
CA GLU A 379 49.29 -5.96 36.02
C GLU A 379 49.38 -5.46 34.55
N SER A 380 49.02 -4.19 34.30
CA SER A 380 49.15 -3.58 32.97
C SER A 380 50.58 -3.42 32.52
N LEU A 381 51.54 -3.21 33.45
CA LEU A 381 53.00 -3.12 33.16
C LEU A 381 53.59 -4.43 32.62
N GLU A 382 53.04 -5.59 33.01
CA GLU A 382 53.51 -6.88 32.53
C GLU A 382 53.19 -7.12 31.04
N ILE A 383 52.45 -6.20 30.43
CA ILE A 383 51.95 -6.29 29.03
C ILE A 383 52.52 -5.14 28.21
N ASP A 384 53.41 -5.44 27.31
CA ASP A 384 54.24 -4.51 26.53
C ASP A 384 53.50 -3.29 25.90
N GLN A 385 52.25 -3.41 25.52
CA GLN A 385 51.51 -2.37 24.78
C GLN A 385 51.04 -1.21 25.66
N SER A 386 51.03 -1.36 26.99
CA SER A 386 50.48 -0.37 27.92
C SER A 386 51.50 0.15 28.94
N THR A 387 52.73 -0.37 28.93
CA THR A 387 53.79 -0.15 29.93
C THR A 387 54.02 1.34 30.23
N SER A 388 54.28 2.18 29.22
CA SER A 388 54.59 3.60 29.43
C SER A 388 53.48 4.40 30.08
N ALA A 389 52.22 4.14 29.73
CA ALA A 389 51.08 4.81 30.33
C ALA A 389 50.84 4.37 31.77
N ALA A 390 50.99 3.07 32.05
CA ALA A 390 50.84 2.52 33.39
C ALA A 390 51.93 3.03 34.35
N GLU A 391 53.20 3.09 33.90
CA GLU A 391 54.31 3.70 34.68
C GLU A 391 54.02 5.14 35.09
N GLY A 392 53.52 5.95 34.16
CA GLY A 392 53.14 7.33 34.45
C GLY A 392 52.10 7.47 35.56
N TRP A 393 51.07 6.63 35.52
CA TRP A 393 50.05 6.61 36.56
C TRP A 393 50.54 6.08 37.91
N ILE A 394 51.38 5.04 37.91
CA ILE A 394 51.96 4.50 39.14
C ILE A 394 52.83 5.53 39.84
N ASN A 395 53.69 6.23 39.09
CA ASN A 395 54.53 7.30 39.68
C ASN A 395 53.69 8.40 40.25
N TYR A 396 52.62 8.86 39.53
CA TYR A 396 51.74 9.89 40.01
C TYR A 396 51.00 9.49 41.30
N ILE A 397 50.53 8.24 41.40
CA ILE A 397 49.87 7.72 42.61
C ILE A 397 50.87 7.67 43.79
N ASN A 398 52.10 7.20 43.56
CA ASN A 398 53.14 7.12 44.61
C ASN A 398 53.51 8.50 45.15
N ASP A 399 53.58 9.51 44.27
CA ASP A 399 53.83 10.91 44.72
C ASP A 399 52.70 11.41 45.62
N ILE A 400 51.42 11.15 45.27
CA ILE A 400 50.25 11.51 46.10
C ILE A 400 50.34 10.83 47.45
N LEU A 401 50.64 9.51 47.50
CA LEU A 401 50.73 8.75 48.76
C LEU A 401 51.95 9.15 49.58
N GLY A 402 53.08 9.50 48.96
CA GLY A 402 54.29 10.00 49.65
C GLY A 402 54.09 11.36 50.28
N THR A 403 53.35 12.27 49.65
CA THR A 403 53.00 13.59 50.20
C THR A 403 51.93 13.56 51.27
N GLN A 404 51.13 12.50 51.38
CA GLN A 404 50.15 12.32 52.47
C GLN A 404 50.78 11.76 53.77
N ASN A 405 51.98 11.19 53.69
CA ASN A 405 52.72 10.60 54.79
C ASN A 405 53.78 11.54 55.42
N THR A 406 53.93 12.75 54.88
CA THR A 406 54.80 13.83 55.38
C THR A 406 53.95 14.95 55.99
#